data_0890ada8ad9791ccd4733db627b9ee27
#
_entry.id   0890ada8ad9791ccd4733db627b9ee27
#
_cell.length_a   1.000
_cell.length_b   1.000
_cell.length_c   1.000
_cell.angle_alpha   90.00
_cell.angle_beta   90.00
_cell.angle_gamma   90.00
#
_symmetry.space_group_name_H-M   'P 1'
#
loop_
_entity.id
_entity.type
_entity.pdbx_description
1 polymer ?
#
loop_
_entity_poly.entity_id
_entity_poly.type
_entity_poly.pdbx_seq_one_letter_code
_entity_poly.pdbx_strand_id
1 'polypeptide(L)'
;MTDRANLEGQIAVVTGASRGIGKAIAKELAAQGATVVINYNGSEAKADEVKHEIVEKGGCAQCMQCNVADYEGCEAFIKAVIEQFGRIDILVNNAGITKDGLLMRMSEEDFSDVIDVNLKGTFHCIRFASRQMMKQRSGKIINLASVVGISGNAGQVNYAASKAGIIGMTKSAAKELASRGITAVSYTHLRAHETPEHL
;
A
#
# COMPACT_ATOMS: atom_id res chain seq x y z
N MET A 1 5.17 15.87 24.48
CA MET A 1 4.49 14.56 24.33
C MET A 1 3.70 14.65 23.05
N THR A 2 4.15 14.04 21.96
CA THR A 2 3.34 13.93 20.75
C THR A 2 2.19 12.99 21.06
N ASP A 3 0.99 13.47 20.91
CA ASP A 3 -0.25 12.69 21.05
C ASP A 3 -0.22 11.61 19.94
N ARG A 4 0.34 10.43 20.27
CA ARG A 4 0.39 9.31 19.32
C ARG A 4 -1.02 8.76 19.20
N ALA A 5 -1.52 8.63 17.97
CA ALA A 5 -2.80 7.99 17.72
C ALA A 5 -2.78 6.59 18.36
N ASN A 6 -3.81 6.27 19.14
CA ASN A 6 -3.97 4.92 19.66
C ASN A 6 -4.69 4.07 18.61
N LEU A 7 -3.97 3.10 18.01
CA LEU A 7 -4.49 2.19 17.01
C LEU A 7 -4.76 0.78 17.57
N GLU A 8 -4.83 0.64 18.89
CA GLU A 8 -5.14 -0.63 19.55
C GLU A 8 -6.43 -1.26 18.98
N GLY A 9 -6.36 -2.56 18.68
CA GLY A 9 -7.46 -3.33 18.10
C GLY A 9 -7.76 -3.03 16.64
N GLN A 10 -7.01 -2.15 15.96
CA GLN A 10 -7.13 -1.89 14.54
C GLN A 10 -6.25 -2.82 13.72
N ILE A 11 -6.76 -3.25 12.58
CA ILE A 11 -6.03 -4.08 11.60
C ILE A 11 -5.59 -3.20 10.44
N ALA A 12 -4.27 -3.14 10.24
CA ALA A 12 -3.65 -2.38 9.16
C ALA A 12 -3.02 -3.31 8.12
N VAL A 13 -3.44 -3.19 6.87
CA VAL A 13 -2.82 -3.90 5.74
C VAL A 13 -1.88 -2.95 5.03
N VAL A 14 -0.61 -3.33 4.88
CA VAL A 14 0.40 -2.54 4.15
C VAL A 14 0.94 -3.38 3.01
N THR A 15 0.67 -2.95 1.76
CA THR A 15 1.15 -3.68 0.59
C THR A 15 2.60 -3.32 0.27
N GLY A 16 3.39 -4.32 -0.17
CA GLY A 16 4.80 -4.15 -0.48
C GLY A 16 5.63 -3.73 0.75
N ALA A 17 5.32 -4.27 1.93
CA ALA A 17 5.88 -3.81 3.20
C ALA A 17 7.17 -4.53 3.64
N SER A 18 7.76 -5.37 2.79
CA SER A 18 9.01 -6.08 3.10
C SER A 18 10.27 -5.21 3.11
N ARG A 19 10.19 -3.96 2.62
CA ARG A 19 11.34 -3.02 2.56
C ARG A 19 10.88 -1.56 2.40
N GLY A 20 11.85 -0.65 2.48
CA GLY A 20 11.67 0.78 2.15
C GLY A 20 10.55 1.47 2.93
N ILE A 21 9.76 2.27 2.23
CA ILE A 21 8.68 3.08 2.81
C ILE A 21 7.60 2.19 3.44
N GLY A 22 7.21 1.10 2.80
CA GLY A 22 6.22 0.17 3.33
C GLY A 22 6.65 -0.47 4.64
N LYS A 23 7.92 -0.88 4.77
CA LYS A 23 8.51 -1.37 6.04
C LYS A 23 8.42 -0.29 7.13
N ALA A 24 8.79 0.96 6.82
CA ALA A 24 8.74 2.05 7.80
C ALA A 24 7.30 2.33 8.27
N ILE A 25 6.34 2.35 7.35
CA ILE A 25 4.92 2.51 7.66
C ILE A 25 4.41 1.36 8.53
N ALA A 26 4.73 0.11 8.18
CA ALA A 26 4.32 -1.07 8.94
C ALA A 26 4.83 -1.01 10.39
N LYS A 27 6.10 -0.64 10.58
CA LYS A 27 6.70 -0.48 11.91
C LYS A 27 6.06 0.64 12.72
N GLU A 28 5.76 1.77 12.09
CA GLU A 28 5.13 2.90 12.79
C GLU A 28 3.69 2.58 13.19
N LEU A 29 2.89 1.96 12.31
CA LEU A 29 1.53 1.55 12.65
C LEU A 29 1.50 0.53 13.79
N ALA A 30 2.43 -0.43 13.80
CA ALA A 30 2.58 -1.38 14.88
C ALA A 30 3.01 -0.71 16.20
N ALA A 31 3.91 0.27 16.16
CA ALA A 31 4.34 1.04 17.32
C ALA A 31 3.22 1.89 17.92
N GLN A 32 2.19 2.20 17.14
CA GLN A 32 0.96 2.87 17.59
C GLN A 32 -0.15 1.91 18.03
N GLY A 33 0.11 0.61 18.07
CA GLY A 33 -0.78 -0.42 18.61
C GLY A 33 -1.61 -1.20 17.58
N ALA A 34 -1.47 -0.91 16.28
CA ALA A 34 -2.18 -1.70 15.26
C ALA A 34 -1.57 -3.11 15.10
N THR A 35 -2.41 -4.10 14.81
CA THR A 35 -1.94 -5.36 14.22
C THR A 35 -1.72 -5.15 12.73
N VAL A 36 -0.48 -5.40 12.26
CA VAL A 36 -0.09 -5.09 10.89
C VAL A 36 0.02 -6.35 10.03
N VAL A 37 -0.69 -6.38 8.92
CA VAL A 37 -0.50 -7.36 7.87
C VAL A 37 0.53 -6.84 6.88
N ILE A 38 1.71 -7.47 6.89
CA ILE A 38 2.84 -7.20 6.01
C ILE A 38 2.63 -8.00 4.72
N ASN A 39 2.14 -7.33 3.66
CA ASN A 39 2.06 -7.99 2.36
C ASN A 39 3.41 -7.91 1.64
N TYR A 40 3.77 -9.01 1.00
CA TYR A 40 4.94 -9.14 0.12
C TYR A 40 4.59 -9.99 -1.11
N ASN A 41 5.40 -9.86 -2.19
CA ASN A 41 5.25 -10.70 -3.37
C ASN A 41 6.31 -11.81 -3.42
N GLY A 42 7.60 -11.47 -3.51
CA GLY A 42 8.68 -12.44 -3.75
C GLY A 42 9.70 -12.60 -2.61
N SER A 43 9.70 -11.75 -1.58
CA SER A 43 10.72 -11.75 -0.53
C SER A 43 10.15 -12.09 0.84
N GLU A 44 9.84 -13.37 1.07
CA GLU A 44 9.35 -13.87 2.37
C GLU A 44 10.35 -13.56 3.50
N ALA A 45 11.62 -13.89 3.33
CA ALA A 45 12.65 -13.64 4.34
C ALA A 45 12.70 -12.17 4.79
N LYS A 46 12.60 -11.21 3.84
CA LYS A 46 12.57 -9.78 4.18
C LYS A 46 11.27 -9.37 4.89
N ALA A 47 10.15 -9.98 4.56
CA ALA A 47 8.90 -9.72 5.26
C ALA A 47 8.97 -10.26 6.70
N ASP A 48 9.55 -11.43 6.90
CA ASP A 48 9.75 -12.01 8.22
C ASP A 48 10.73 -11.21 9.07
N GLU A 49 11.81 -10.66 8.50
CA GLU A 49 12.68 -9.71 9.19
C GLU A 49 11.88 -8.51 9.74
N VAL A 50 11.00 -7.91 8.91
CA VAL A 50 10.15 -6.80 9.36
C VAL A 50 9.20 -7.22 10.47
N LYS A 51 8.61 -8.40 10.36
CA LYS A 51 7.74 -8.98 11.40
C LYS A 51 8.52 -9.15 12.71
N HIS A 52 9.73 -9.73 12.67
CA HIS A 52 10.58 -9.89 13.85
C HIS A 52 10.90 -8.55 14.52
N GLU A 53 11.30 -7.54 13.73
CA GLU A 53 11.58 -6.20 14.25
C GLU A 53 10.37 -5.55 14.94
N ILE A 54 9.16 -5.85 14.47
CA ILE A 54 7.90 -5.36 15.07
C ILE A 54 7.64 -6.11 16.37
N VAL A 55 7.74 -7.44 16.36
CA VAL A 55 7.44 -8.30 17.52
C VAL A 55 8.44 -8.07 18.66
N GLU A 56 9.73 -7.92 18.36
CA GLU A 56 10.77 -7.59 19.36
C GLU A 56 10.49 -6.27 20.09
N LYS A 57 9.77 -5.35 19.45
CA LYS A 57 9.34 -4.07 20.06
C LYS A 57 7.97 -4.13 20.73
N GLY A 58 7.41 -5.34 20.88
CA GLY A 58 6.11 -5.55 21.51
C GLY A 58 4.89 -5.31 20.62
N GLY A 59 5.08 -5.08 19.31
CA GLY A 59 4.00 -4.94 18.36
C GLY A 59 3.48 -6.28 17.81
N CYS A 60 2.39 -6.22 17.04
CA CYS A 60 1.78 -7.40 16.41
C CYS A 60 1.88 -7.28 14.87
N ALA A 61 2.39 -8.32 14.21
CA ALA A 61 2.46 -8.37 12.76
C ALA A 61 2.29 -9.78 12.21
N GLN A 62 1.72 -9.89 11.01
CA GLN A 62 1.57 -11.13 10.24
C GLN A 62 2.03 -10.91 8.80
N CYS A 63 2.84 -11.82 8.27
CA CYS A 63 3.25 -11.81 6.87
C CYS A 63 2.22 -12.56 6.01
N MET A 64 1.84 -11.99 4.87
CA MET A 64 0.95 -12.63 3.90
C MET A 64 1.43 -12.35 2.48
N GLN A 65 1.64 -13.42 1.70
CA GLN A 65 2.05 -13.30 0.31
C GLN A 65 0.86 -12.96 -0.59
N CYS A 66 1.05 -11.98 -1.48
CA CYS A 66 0.15 -11.72 -2.58
C CYS A 66 0.84 -10.83 -3.62
N ASN A 67 0.74 -11.20 -4.90
CA ASN A 67 1.01 -10.28 -6.00
C ASN A 67 -0.23 -9.40 -6.21
N VAL A 68 -0.15 -8.12 -5.88
CA VAL A 68 -1.30 -7.19 -6.00
C VAL A 68 -1.75 -6.98 -7.46
N ALA A 69 -0.91 -7.28 -8.45
CA ALA A 69 -1.29 -7.24 -9.85
C ALA A 69 -2.25 -8.38 -10.24
N ASP A 70 -2.22 -9.50 -9.51
CA ASP A 70 -3.15 -10.60 -9.71
C ASP A 70 -4.49 -10.30 -9.03
N TYR A 71 -5.55 -10.20 -9.83
CA TYR A 71 -6.88 -9.84 -9.35
C TYR A 71 -7.49 -10.89 -8.42
N GLU A 72 -7.43 -12.16 -8.81
CA GLU A 72 -7.97 -13.26 -8.02
C GLU A 72 -7.14 -13.52 -6.76
N GLY A 73 -5.81 -13.45 -6.90
CA GLY A 73 -4.89 -13.53 -5.77
C GLY A 73 -5.12 -12.42 -4.75
N CYS A 74 -5.40 -11.20 -5.22
CA CYS A 74 -5.70 -10.07 -4.36
C CYS A 74 -7.06 -10.23 -3.64
N GLU A 75 -8.09 -10.80 -4.31
CA GLU A 75 -9.35 -11.14 -3.66
C GLU A 75 -9.15 -12.17 -2.55
N ALA A 76 -8.42 -13.24 -2.85
CA ALA A 76 -8.11 -14.30 -1.88
C ALA A 76 -7.31 -13.75 -0.68
N PHE A 77 -6.34 -12.90 -0.93
CA PHE A 77 -5.54 -12.24 0.11
C PHE A 77 -6.41 -11.40 1.06
N ILE A 78 -7.22 -10.50 0.53
CA ILE A 78 -8.08 -9.64 1.35
C ILE A 78 -9.11 -10.49 2.11
N LYS A 79 -9.65 -11.54 1.49
CA LYS A 79 -10.55 -12.48 2.14
C LYS A 79 -9.86 -13.18 3.32
N ALA A 80 -8.64 -13.67 3.15
CA ALA A 80 -7.87 -14.30 4.21
C ALA A 80 -7.61 -13.35 5.39
N VAL A 81 -7.31 -12.07 5.13
CA VAL A 81 -7.19 -11.06 6.18
C VAL A 81 -8.51 -10.90 6.96
N ILE A 82 -9.63 -10.85 6.26
CA ILE A 82 -10.95 -10.70 6.89
C ILE A 82 -11.31 -11.96 7.68
N GLU A 83 -11.03 -13.16 7.17
CA GLU A 83 -11.27 -14.42 7.88
C GLU A 83 -10.44 -14.53 9.16
N GLN A 84 -9.19 -14.09 9.12
CA GLN A 84 -8.30 -14.18 10.27
C GLN A 84 -8.57 -13.11 11.34
N PHE A 85 -8.88 -11.88 10.95
CA PHE A 85 -8.97 -10.74 11.87
C PHE A 85 -10.38 -10.15 12.02
N GLY A 86 -11.32 -10.53 11.18
CA GLY A 86 -12.71 -10.06 11.21
C GLY A 86 -12.91 -8.64 10.66
N ARG A 87 -11.84 -7.87 10.44
CA ARG A 87 -11.90 -6.46 10.06
C ARG A 87 -10.67 -6.00 9.26
N ILE A 88 -10.82 -4.86 8.59
CA ILE A 88 -9.72 -4.08 8.02
C ILE A 88 -10.02 -2.62 8.32
N ASP A 89 -9.16 -1.94 9.08
CA ASP A 89 -9.35 -0.54 9.48
C ASP A 89 -8.51 0.41 8.64
N ILE A 90 -7.30 -0.01 8.29
CA ILE A 90 -6.34 0.79 7.56
C ILE A 90 -5.81 -0.05 6.39
N LEU A 91 -5.92 0.49 5.17
CA LEU A 91 -5.30 -0.06 3.98
C LEU A 91 -4.26 0.95 3.46
N VAL A 92 -3.00 0.55 3.44
CA VAL A 92 -1.91 1.33 2.83
C VAL A 92 -1.48 0.66 1.53
N ASN A 93 -1.82 1.26 0.41
CA ASN A 93 -1.39 0.83 -0.92
C ASN A 93 -0.02 1.45 -1.22
N ASN A 94 1.03 0.71 -0.86
CA ASN A 94 2.42 1.09 -1.05
C ASN A 94 3.12 0.26 -2.15
N ALA A 95 2.65 -0.95 -2.43
CA ALA A 95 3.27 -1.80 -3.46
C ALA A 95 3.42 -1.03 -4.78
N GLY A 96 4.60 -1.11 -5.36
CA GLY A 96 4.89 -0.43 -6.61
C GLY A 96 6.29 -0.77 -7.13
N ILE A 97 6.43 -0.64 -8.42
CA ILE A 97 7.69 -0.83 -9.16
C ILE A 97 7.95 0.37 -10.06
N THR A 98 9.20 0.51 -10.48
CA THR A 98 9.62 1.40 -11.56
C THR A 98 10.31 0.58 -12.64
N LYS A 99 10.09 0.95 -13.89
CA LYS A 99 10.81 0.46 -15.05
C LYS A 99 11.09 1.67 -15.94
N ASP A 100 12.14 2.40 -15.58
CA ASP A 100 12.48 3.67 -16.20
C ASP A 100 13.10 3.46 -17.58
N GLY A 101 12.71 4.26 -18.54
CA GLY A 101 13.19 4.22 -19.92
C GLY A 101 12.67 5.38 -20.74
N LEU A 102 13.47 5.84 -21.71
CA LEU A 102 13.02 6.90 -22.63
C LEU A 102 11.77 6.45 -23.39
N LEU A 103 10.82 7.34 -23.59
CA LEU A 103 9.52 7.05 -24.24
C LEU A 103 9.65 6.22 -25.53
N MET A 104 10.59 6.58 -26.40
CA MET A 104 10.81 5.88 -27.67
C MET A 104 11.42 4.46 -27.55
N ARG A 105 11.92 4.11 -26.36
CA ARG A 105 12.56 2.81 -26.08
C ARG A 105 11.81 1.98 -25.06
N MET A 106 10.78 2.54 -24.44
CA MET A 106 9.95 1.84 -23.46
C MET A 106 9.14 0.76 -24.15
N SER A 107 9.29 -0.48 -23.69
CA SER A 107 8.50 -1.60 -24.20
C SER A 107 7.06 -1.53 -23.69
N GLU A 108 6.13 -2.18 -24.42
CA GLU A 108 4.76 -2.37 -23.96
C GLU A 108 4.73 -3.17 -22.64
N GLU A 109 5.62 -4.14 -22.49
CA GLU A 109 5.75 -4.94 -21.27
C GLU A 109 6.16 -4.07 -20.08
N ASP A 110 7.19 -3.20 -20.22
CA ASP A 110 7.61 -2.32 -19.13
C ASP A 110 6.55 -1.30 -18.73
N PHE A 111 5.76 -0.83 -19.71
CA PHE A 111 4.63 0.05 -19.44
C PHE A 111 3.54 -0.72 -18.68
N SER A 112 3.12 -1.86 -19.20
CA SER A 112 2.05 -2.68 -18.65
C SER A 112 2.37 -3.17 -17.23
N ASP A 113 3.58 -3.66 -16.97
CA ASP A 113 3.99 -4.14 -15.66
C ASP A 113 3.87 -3.06 -14.58
N VAL A 114 4.29 -1.82 -14.91
CA VAL A 114 4.18 -0.69 -13.97
C VAL A 114 2.71 -0.32 -13.74
N ILE A 115 1.88 -0.32 -14.77
CA ILE A 115 0.43 -0.07 -14.63
C ILE A 115 -0.23 -1.18 -13.82
N ASP A 116 0.09 -2.44 -14.09
CA ASP A 116 -0.53 -3.59 -13.44
C ASP A 116 -0.22 -3.62 -11.94
N VAL A 117 1.03 -3.43 -11.56
CA VAL A 117 1.41 -3.43 -10.15
C VAL A 117 0.95 -2.17 -9.44
N ASN A 118 1.28 -0.98 -9.97
CA ASN A 118 1.07 0.28 -9.25
C ASN A 118 -0.39 0.70 -9.24
N LEU A 119 -1.05 0.71 -10.40
CA LEU A 119 -2.39 1.27 -10.56
C LEU A 119 -3.47 0.19 -10.37
N LYS A 120 -3.40 -0.91 -11.13
CA LYS A 120 -4.40 -1.98 -10.99
C LYS A 120 -4.28 -2.66 -9.62
N GLY A 121 -3.06 -2.92 -9.12
CA GLY A 121 -2.86 -3.47 -7.78
C GLY A 121 -3.48 -2.62 -6.68
N THR A 122 -3.32 -1.29 -6.74
CA THR A 122 -3.99 -0.36 -5.84
C THR A 122 -5.52 -0.45 -5.98
N PHE A 123 -6.03 -0.51 -7.21
CA PHE A 123 -7.47 -0.68 -7.46
C PHE A 123 -8.01 -1.99 -6.88
N HIS A 124 -7.32 -3.11 -7.08
CA HIS A 124 -7.73 -4.42 -6.56
C HIS A 124 -7.86 -4.40 -5.04
N CYS A 125 -6.85 -3.89 -4.34
CA CYS A 125 -6.86 -3.78 -2.89
C CYS A 125 -8.00 -2.88 -2.39
N ILE A 126 -8.22 -1.71 -2.99
CA ILE A 126 -9.33 -0.82 -2.63
C ILE A 126 -10.67 -1.52 -2.86
N ARG A 127 -10.87 -2.13 -4.03
CA ARG A 127 -12.11 -2.81 -4.39
C ARG A 127 -12.51 -3.88 -3.38
N PHE A 128 -11.57 -4.74 -2.99
CA PHE A 128 -11.90 -5.85 -2.09
C PHE A 128 -11.99 -5.41 -0.63
N ALA A 129 -11.10 -4.52 -0.17
CA ALA A 129 -11.15 -4.02 1.20
C ALA A 129 -12.35 -3.10 1.46
N SER A 130 -12.76 -2.28 0.49
CA SER A 130 -13.87 -1.33 0.66
C SER A 130 -15.19 -2.03 0.99
N ARG A 131 -15.43 -3.25 0.47
CA ARG A 131 -16.64 -4.02 0.78
C ARG A 131 -16.74 -4.33 2.29
N GLN A 132 -15.63 -4.69 2.92
CA GLN A 132 -15.57 -4.93 4.36
C GLN A 132 -15.66 -3.63 5.14
N MET A 133 -14.94 -2.59 4.73
CA MET A 133 -14.99 -1.27 5.37
C MET A 133 -16.40 -0.66 5.32
N MET A 134 -17.14 -0.86 4.22
CA MET A 134 -18.54 -0.41 4.11
C MET A 134 -19.46 -1.13 5.12
N LYS A 135 -19.25 -2.42 5.38
CA LYS A 135 -19.98 -3.17 6.41
C LYS A 135 -19.65 -2.64 7.81
N GLN A 136 -18.39 -2.32 8.06
CA GLN A 136 -17.91 -1.75 9.32
C GLN A 136 -18.39 -0.30 9.52
N ARG A 137 -18.75 0.41 8.45
CA ARG A 137 -19.02 1.86 8.42
C ARG A 137 -17.81 2.66 8.92
N SER A 138 -16.62 2.16 8.67
CA SER A 138 -15.36 2.77 9.07
C SER A 138 -14.23 2.18 8.23
N GLY A 139 -13.24 3.01 7.86
CA GLY A 139 -12.05 2.59 7.16
C GLY A 139 -11.18 3.78 6.73
N LYS A 140 -9.89 3.54 6.61
CA LYS A 140 -8.91 4.53 6.15
C LYS A 140 -8.09 3.92 5.02
N ILE A 141 -8.13 4.54 3.85
CA ILE A 141 -7.39 4.12 2.66
C ILE A 141 -6.31 5.16 2.37
N ILE A 142 -5.06 4.74 2.36
CA ILE A 142 -3.89 5.59 2.11
C ILE A 142 -3.17 5.03 0.88
N ASN A 143 -3.15 5.81 -0.18
CA ASN A 143 -2.52 5.42 -1.44
C ASN A 143 -1.22 6.20 -1.64
N LEU A 144 -0.09 5.50 -1.84
CA LEU A 144 1.18 6.16 -2.09
C LEU A 144 1.26 6.57 -3.57
N ALA A 145 1.00 7.84 -3.83
CA ALA A 145 1.21 8.49 -5.11
C ALA A 145 2.66 8.98 -5.25
N SER A 146 2.90 10.00 -6.04
CA SER A 146 4.21 10.62 -6.22
C SER A 146 4.04 12.02 -6.82
N VAL A 147 4.98 12.90 -6.55
CA VAL A 147 5.10 14.19 -7.25
C VAL A 147 5.25 13.99 -8.76
N VAL A 148 5.88 12.90 -9.18
CA VAL A 148 6.00 12.51 -10.60
C VAL A 148 4.64 12.28 -11.26
N GLY A 149 3.63 11.84 -10.52
CA GLY A 149 2.25 11.74 -11.04
C GLY A 149 1.56 13.09 -11.26
N ILE A 150 2.13 14.18 -10.74
CA ILE A 150 1.64 15.55 -10.92
C ILE A 150 2.43 16.27 -12.00
N SER A 151 3.77 16.24 -11.90
CA SER A 151 4.66 17.03 -12.75
C SER A 151 5.22 16.26 -13.96
N GLY A 152 5.14 14.92 -13.95
CA GLY A 152 5.90 14.08 -14.87
C GLY A 152 7.39 14.05 -14.56
N ASN A 153 8.11 13.12 -15.17
CA ASN A 153 9.56 13.05 -15.17
C ASN A 153 10.04 12.36 -16.45
N ALA A 154 11.11 12.84 -17.06
CA ALA A 154 11.69 12.22 -18.24
C ALA A 154 12.11 10.78 -17.93
N GLY A 155 11.79 9.84 -18.82
CA GLY A 155 12.08 8.42 -18.63
C GLY A 155 11.11 7.66 -17.73
N GLN A 156 10.06 8.30 -17.21
CA GLN A 156 9.12 7.69 -16.27
C GLN A 156 7.65 7.80 -16.72
N VAL A 157 7.38 7.69 -18.02
CA VAL A 157 6.02 7.89 -18.54
C VAL A 157 5.02 6.86 -17.98
N ASN A 158 5.43 5.60 -17.83
CA ASN A 158 4.64 4.54 -17.20
C ASN A 158 4.39 4.81 -15.72
N TYR A 159 5.43 5.16 -14.98
CA TYR A 159 5.34 5.47 -13.55
C TYR A 159 4.50 6.74 -13.31
N ALA A 160 4.73 7.82 -14.06
CA ALA A 160 3.95 9.04 -13.99
C ALA A 160 2.46 8.77 -14.25
N ALA A 161 2.14 8.01 -15.31
CA ALA A 161 0.78 7.61 -15.64
C ALA A 161 0.12 6.81 -14.49
N SER A 162 0.84 5.83 -13.93
CA SER A 162 0.34 5.04 -12.82
C SER A 162 0.03 5.89 -11.58
N LYS A 163 0.94 6.81 -11.21
CA LYS A 163 0.78 7.66 -10.04
C LYS A 163 -0.26 8.75 -10.22
N ALA A 164 -0.42 9.30 -11.42
CA ALA A 164 -1.51 10.20 -11.78
C ALA A 164 -2.87 9.48 -11.69
N GLY A 165 -2.94 8.23 -12.20
CA GLY A 165 -4.13 7.39 -12.09
C GLY A 165 -4.54 7.13 -10.64
N ILE A 166 -3.57 6.85 -9.75
CA ILE A 166 -3.81 6.68 -8.32
C ILE A 166 -4.44 7.93 -7.70
N ILE A 167 -3.97 9.14 -8.06
CA ILE A 167 -4.53 10.39 -7.54
C ILE A 167 -6.00 10.54 -7.96
N GLY A 168 -6.32 10.31 -9.24
CA GLY A 168 -7.69 10.36 -9.76
C GLY A 168 -8.60 9.33 -9.10
N MET A 169 -8.14 8.07 -9.03
CA MET A 169 -8.86 6.97 -8.38
C MET A 169 -9.14 7.25 -6.90
N THR A 170 -8.17 7.79 -6.18
CA THR A 170 -8.33 8.14 -4.77
C THR A 170 -9.44 9.17 -4.56
N LYS A 171 -9.48 10.22 -5.38
CA LYS A 171 -10.52 11.25 -5.32
C LYS A 171 -11.92 10.69 -5.57
N SER A 172 -12.04 9.76 -6.51
CA SER A 172 -13.31 9.07 -6.82
C SER A 172 -13.74 8.16 -5.66
N ALA A 173 -12.83 7.31 -5.17
CA ALA A 173 -13.10 6.44 -4.04
C ALA A 173 -13.49 7.22 -2.77
N ALA A 174 -12.82 8.34 -2.48
CA ALA A 174 -13.15 9.19 -1.36
C ALA A 174 -14.60 9.71 -1.42
N LYS A 175 -15.05 10.17 -2.59
CA LYS A 175 -16.42 10.65 -2.79
C LYS A 175 -17.45 9.53 -2.67
N GLU A 176 -17.18 8.36 -3.25
CA GLU A 176 -18.07 7.21 -3.25
C GLU A 176 -18.25 6.60 -1.85
N LEU A 177 -17.17 6.55 -1.06
CA LEU A 177 -17.14 5.86 0.21
C LEU A 177 -17.42 6.77 1.43
N ALA A 178 -17.42 8.08 1.25
CA ALA A 178 -17.59 9.07 2.33
C ALA A 178 -18.86 8.84 3.17
N SER A 179 -20.01 8.53 2.52
CA SER A 179 -21.28 8.27 3.20
C SER A 179 -21.26 7.05 4.13
N ARG A 180 -20.23 6.24 4.02
CA ARG A 180 -19.99 5.04 4.85
C ARG A 180 -18.93 5.25 5.93
N GLY A 181 -18.49 6.48 6.15
CA GLY A 181 -17.46 6.79 7.15
C GLY A 181 -16.04 6.31 6.75
N ILE A 182 -15.80 6.11 5.46
CA ILE A 182 -14.50 5.69 4.94
C ILE A 182 -13.81 6.90 4.32
N THR A 183 -12.54 7.10 4.67
CA THR A 183 -11.69 8.14 4.09
C THR A 183 -10.67 7.54 3.16
N ALA A 184 -10.39 8.21 2.04
CA ALA A 184 -9.33 7.83 1.13
C ALA A 184 -8.47 9.05 0.80
N VAL A 185 -7.15 8.90 0.94
CA VAL A 185 -6.16 9.95 0.66
C VAL A 185 -5.05 9.42 -0.22
N SER A 186 -4.50 10.29 -1.06
CA SER A 186 -3.27 10.01 -1.81
C SER A 186 -2.13 10.89 -1.29
N TYR A 187 -1.01 10.26 -1.00
CA TYR A 187 0.17 10.94 -0.49
C TYR A 187 1.23 11.09 -1.58
N THR A 188 1.66 12.32 -1.88
CA THR A 188 2.53 12.62 -3.03
C THR A 188 3.96 13.00 -2.63
N HIS A 189 4.23 13.41 -1.37
CA HIS A 189 5.50 13.99 -0.93
C HIS A 189 6.27 13.08 0.03
N LEU A 190 6.32 11.78 -0.23
CA LEU A 190 7.21 10.88 0.50
C LEU A 190 8.58 10.89 -0.17
N ARG A 191 9.59 11.38 0.57
CA ARG A 191 10.99 11.03 0.29
C ARG A 191 11.34 9.86 1.21
N ALA A 192 11.81 8.75 0.63
CA ALA A 192 12.56 7.79 1.42
C ALA A 192 13.76 8.57 2.01
N HIS A 193 13.98 8.50 3.32
CA HIS A 193 15.30 8.81 3.84
C HIS A 193 16.22 7.75 3.25
N GLU A 194 17.03 8.16 2.29
CA GLU A 194 18.06 7.32 1.76
C GLU A 194 18.99 6.99 2.93
N THR A 195 19.09 5.71 3.24
CA THR A 195 20.11 5.26 4.18
C THR A 195 21.48 5.52 3.54
N PRO A 196 22.54 5.84 4.33
CA PRO A 196 23.87 6.15 3.80
C PRO A 196 24.50 5.08 2.89
N GLU A 197 23.84 3.93 2.74
CA GLU A 197 24.27 2.78 1.92
C GLU A 197 23.98 2.95 0.42
N HIS A 198 23.39 4.07 -0.01
CA HIS A 198 23.03 4.34 -1.40
C HIS A 198 23.58 5.67 -1.94
N LEU A 199 24.61 6.24 -1.27
CA LEU A 199 25.42 7.37 -1.76
C LEU A 199 26.73 6.87 -2.36
#